data_dd73d82ca8696d234ea69afdd5175b8a
#
_entry.id   dd73d82ca8696d234ea69afdd5175b8a
#
_cell.length_a   1.000
_cell.length_b   1.000
_cell.length_c   1.000
_cell.angle_alpha   90.00
_cell.angle_beta   90.00
_cell.angle_gamma   90.00
#
_symmetry.space_group_name_H-M   'P 1'
#
loop_
_entity.id
_entity.type
_entity.pdbx_description
1 polymer ?
#
loop_
_entity_poly.entity_id
_entity_poly.type
_entity_poly.pdbx_seq_one_letter_code
_entity_poly.pdbx_strand_id
1 'polypeptide(L)'
;MALSASRLADDLADAGIELDSHQAKQLLRFYELVEERNPDLNMTRIRGYEATVRKHYVDSLIILRYLKRIFPPLGLPASILDFGTGAGFPGVPLAIACPETRVILNESRANRAEFLEDVVEECGLKNATVLGKRLAMEDDIHVDAVIARAVSTMADLLTRTIFSIKKGGSIIYMKGPNCDAEIAEMGAGVSLLLDQSYTLPASEDHRRLVCFRIDDPGEWKAPGSNAISSRENEKFKMLISLQSSRGIRKNGLCLIGGKKIVSEVVSNARVRVQAAVVPQSFSGSMPPDVRQLEFKNDLFAQIDELGTGAPLLLAEIPEMSEWDGRVKGLCVVIPFQDPENVGAAIRSAVAFGAGRIILTKECANPFLARAIRSSAGAVFVAPLVKGPSLVELLENYPEIYQLSSDGIALEDVNFSKDILITAGLEGPGLPGAGGNRLRIIMRSDVESLNAATALAIALYEFDRSQRRKT
;
A
#
# COMPACT_ATOMS: atom_id res chain seq x y z
N MET A 1 -50.39 11.07 -6.41
CA MET A 1 -49.89 11.44 -7.77
C MET A 1 -48.79 10.48 -8.18
N ALA A 2 -48.79 10.04 -9.42
CA ALA A 2 -47.70 9.18 -9.92
C ALA A 2 -46.36 9.93 -9.88
N LEU A 3 -45.27 9.21 -9.54
CA LEU A 3 -43.92 9.71 -9.64
C LEU A 3 -43.60 10.01 -11.11
N SER A 4 -43.16 11.23 -11.39
CA SER A 4 -42.77 11.65 -12.75
C SER A 4 -41.55 12.58 -12.71
N ALA A 5 -40.81 12.60 -13.82
CA ALA A 5 -39.65 13.49 -13.95
C ALA A 5 -40.04 14.98 -13.88
N SER A 6 -41.24 15.33 -14.38
CA SER A 6 -41.79 16.70 -14.27
C SER A 6 -41.98 17.09 -12.80
N ARG A 7 -42.64 16.24 -12.01
CA ARG A 7 -42.83 16.50 -10.57
C ARG A 7 -41.49 16.64 -9.84
N LEU A 8 -40.53 15.78 -10.16
CA LEU A 8 -39.17 15.88 -9.55
C LEU A 8 -38.49 17.19 -9.91
N ALA A 9 -38.62 17.65 -11.17
CA ALA A 9 -38.04 18.94 -11.59
C ALA A 9 -38.73 20.09 -10.85
N ASP A 10 -40.06 20.08 -10.69
CA ASP A 10 -40.79 21.10 -9.97
C ASP A 10 -40.41 21.16 -8.48
N ASP A 11 -40.34 19.99 -7.82
CA ASP A 11 -39.91 19.90 -6.40
C ASP A 11 -38.48 20.39 -6.16
N LEU A 12 -37.56 20.21 -7.14
CA LEU A 12 -36.19 20.73 -7.08
C LEU A 12 -36.14 22.22 -7.42
N ALA A 13 -36.96 22.71 -8.36
CA ALA A 13 -37.07 24.11 -8.71
C ALA A 13 -37.59 24.95 -7.50
N ASP A 14 -38.53 24.43 -6.73
CA ASP A 14 -38.98 25.03 -5.47
C ASP A 14 -37.86 25.17 -4.45
N ALA A 15 -36.88 24.28 -4.50
CA ALA A 15 -35.65 24.37 -3.71
C ALA A 15 -34.56 25.22 -4.40
N GLY A 16 -34.84 25.88 -5.54
CA GLY A 16 -33.93 26.72 -6.30
C GLY A 16 -32.84 25.93 -7.04
N ILE A 17 -33.14 24.71 -7.45
CA ILE A 17 -32.27 23.83 -8.25
C ILE A 17 -32.98 23.59 -9.58
N GLU A 18 -32.48 24.22 -10.63
CA GLU A 18 -33.02 24.07 -11.98
C GLU A 18 -32.33 22.96 -12.74
N LEU A 19 -33.11 22.01 -13.25
CA LEU A 19 -32.65 20.90 -14.06
C LEU A 19 -33.50 20.84 -15.36
N ASP A 20 -32.86 20.43 -16.45
CA ASP A 20 -33.59 20.13 -17.66
C ASP A 20 -34.37 18.81 -17.59
N SER A 21 -35.25 18.57 -18.60
CA SER A 21 -36.09 17.39 -18.63
C SER A 21 -35.32 16.07 -18.74
N HIS A 22 -34.09 16.08 -19.29
CA HIS A 22 -33.23 14.91 -19.38
C HIS A 22 -32.63 14.59 -18.03
N GLN A 23 -32.07 15.59 -17.37
CA GLN A 23 -31.50 15.49 -16.01
C GLN A 23 -32.53 15.02 -14.99
N ALA A 24 -33.75 15.54 -15.06
CA ALA A 24 -34.86 15.10 -14.20
C ALA A 24 -35.22 13.62 -14.40
N LYS A 25 -35.21 13.13 -15.66
CA LYS A 25 -35.41 11.69 -15.96
C LYS A 25 -34.26 10.83 -15.40
N GLN A 26 -33.02 11.27 -15.52
CA GLN A 26 -31.86 10.57 -14.96
C GLN A 26 -31.94 10.49 -13.44
N LEU A 27 -32.30 11.58 -12.74
CA LEU A 27 -32.49 11.57 -11.28
C LEU A 27 -33.66 10.67 -10.85
N LEU A 28 -34.75 10.65 -11.61
CA LEU A 28 -35.86 9.77 -11.32
C LEU A 28 -35.45 8.29 -11.48
N ARG A 29 -34.72 7.96 -12.55
CA ARG A 29 -34.17 6.60 -12.73
C ARG A 29 -33.24 6.20 -11.60
N PHE A 30 -32.37 7.11 -11.19
CA PHE A 30 -31.48 6.88 -10.04
C PHE A 30 -32.27 6.63 -8.74
N TYR A 31 -33.35 7.39 -8.50
CA TYR A 31 -34.25 7.14 -7.37
C TYR A 31 -34.83 5.72 -7.39
N GLU A 32 -35.34 5.27 -8.55
CA GLU A 32 -35.91 3.94 -8.71
C GLU A 32 -34.87 2.84 -8.42
N LEU A 33 -33.67 2.95 -8.95
CA LEU A 33 -32.58 2.02 -8.69
C LEU A 33 -32.18 1.94 -7.21
N VAL A 34 -32.11 3.09 -6.52
CA VAL A 34 -31.83 3.12 -5.08
C VAL A 34 -32.94 2.43 -4.29
N GLU A 35 -34.23 2.73 -4.56
CA GLU A 35 -35.37 2.10 -3.86
C GLU A 35 -35.42 0.58 -4.12
N GLU A 36 -35.13 0.14 -5.36
CA GLU A 36 -35.10 -1.26 -5.73
C GLU A 36 -34.00 -2.04 -4.98
N ARG A 37 -32.76 -1.50 -4.93
CA ARG A 37 -31.60 -2.22 -4.42
C ARG A 37 -31.31 -1.99 -2.92
N ASN A 38 -31.88 -0.94 -2.34
CA ASN A 38 -31.60 -0.57 -0.93
C ASN A 38 -32.06 -1.64 0.09
N PRO A 39 -33.15 -2.42 -0.12
CA PRO A 39 -33.50 -3.49 0.79
C PRO A 39 -32.39 -4.52 0.99
N ASP A 40 -31.66 -4.86 -0.08
CA ASP A 40 -30.61 -5.88 -0.07
C ASP A 40 -29.26 -5.30 0.35
N LEU A 41 -28.93 -4.09 -0.09
CA LEU A 41 -27.60 -3.49 0.08
C LEU A 41 -27.50 -2.59 1.33
N ASN A 42 -28.62 -2.20 1.92
CA ASN A 42 -28.70 -1.32 3.10
C ASN A 42 -27.77 -0.08 2.98
N MET A 43 -27.94 0.65 1.87
CA MET A 43 -27.07 1.77 1.51
C MET A 43 -27.48 3.07 2.20
N THR A 44 -28.77 3.29 2.37
CA THR A 44 -29.33 4.47 3.02
C THR A 44 -30.51 4.13 3.93
N ARG A 45 -30.64 4.89 5.03
CA ARG A 45 -31.80 4.83 5.94
C ARG A 45 -32.93 5.76 5.50
N ILE A 46 -32.67 6.68 4.57
CA ILE A 46 -33.65 7.59 4.02
C ILE A 46 -34.43 6.83 2.94
N ARG A 47 -35.75 6.74 3.11
CA ARG A 47 -36.63 6.00 2.22
C ARG A 47 -37.80 6.86 1.80
N GLY A 48 -38.32 6.57 0.61
CA GLY A 48 -39.48 7.24 0.04
C GLY A 48 -39.12 8.55 -0.66
N TYR A 49 -39.93 8.91 -1.62
CA TYR A 49 -39.69 9.99 -2.56
C TYR A 49 -39.40 11.35 -1.91
N GLU A 50 -40.29 11.85 -1.06
CA GLU A 50 -40.14 13.18 -0.48
C GLU A 50 -38.91 13.33 0.42
N ALA A 51 -38.59 12.24 1.17
CA ALA A 51 -37.39 12.22 1.99
C ALA A 51 -36.12 12.18 1.13
N THR A 52 -36.14 11.42 0.04
CA THR A 52 -35.02 11.31 -0.91
C THR A 52 -34.79 12.64 -1.63
N VAL A 53 -35.84 13.27 -2.16
CA VAL A 53 -35.71 14.59 -2.81
C VAL A 53 -35.09 15.59 -1.85
N ARG A 54 -35.63 15.72 -0.65
CA ARG A 54 -35.18 16.72 0.32
C ARG A 54 -33.80 16.42 0.91
N LYS A 55 -33.61 15.20 1.43
CA LYS A 55 -32.41 14.85 2.23
C LYS A 55 -31.26 14.29 1.41
N HIS A 56 -31.53 13.91 0.16
CA HIS A 56 -30.49 13.43 -0.74
C HIS A 56 -30.28 14.38 -1.92
N TYR A 57 -31.29 14.66 -2.75
CA TYR A 57 -31.09 15.45 -3.95
C TYR A 57 -30.83 16.94 -3.65
N VAL A 58 -31.71 17.58 -2.89
CA VAL A 58 -31.52 18.99 -2.52
C VAL A 58 -30.20 19.15 -1.74
N ASP A 59 -29.96 18.30 -0.77
CA ASP A 59 -28.72 18.33 0.02
C ASP A 59 -27.48 18.16 -0.89
N SER A 60 -27.48 17.22 -1.82
CA SER A 60 -26.37 16.99 -2.75
C SER A 60 -26.16 18.16 -3.71
N LEU A 61 -27.22 18.78 -4.19
CA LEU A 61 -27.16 19.81 -5.22
C LEU A 61 -27.09 21.25 -4.69
N ILE A 62 -27.20 21.46 -3.40
CA ILE A 62 -27.08 22.80 -2.79
C ILE A 62 -25.76 23.51 -3.11
N ILE A 63 -24.70 22.72 -3.34
CA ILE A 63 -23.38 23.25 -3.70
C ILE A 63 -23.42 24.06 -5.01
N LEU A 64 -24.33 23.75 -5.95
CA LEU A 64 -24.45 24.46 -7.22
C LEU A 64 -24.60 25.96 -7.06
N ARG A 65 -25.22 26.41 -5.94
CA ARG A 65 -25.38 27.82 -5.60
C ARG A 65 -24.04 28.52 -5.31
N TYR A 66 -23.01 27.76 -4.96
CA TYR A 66 -21.72 28.27 -4.48
C TYR A 66 -20.57 27.99 -5.44
N LEU A 67 -20.79 27.22 -6.52
CA LEU A 67 -19.72 26.77 -7.43
C LEU A 67 -18.93 27.95 -8.03
N LYS A 68 -19.59 29.02 -8.45
CA LYS A 68 -18.91 30.22 -8.99
C LYS A 68 -17.99 30.88 -7.96
N ARG A 69 -18.30 30.75 -6.68
CA ARG A 69 -17.50 31.30 -5.59
C ARG A 69 -16.31 30.39 -5.26
N ILE A 70 -16.51 29.07 -5.40
CA ILE A 70 -15.48 28.07 -5.13
C ILE A 70 -14.49 27.95 -6.30
N PHE A 71 -14.99 28.02 -7.54
CA PHE A 71 -14.21 27.81 -8.77
C PHE A 71 -14.28 29.01 -9.73
N PRO A 72 -13.76 30.17 -9.37
CA PRO A 72 -13.69 31.31 -10.28
C PRO A 72 -12.59 31.07 -11.35
N PRO A 73 -12.75 31.57 -12.60
CA PRO A 73 -13.91 32.26 -13.15
C PRO A 73 -14.97 31.31 -13.77
N LEU A 74 -14.64 30.02 -13.97
CA LEU A 74 -15.47 29.08 -14.76
C LEU A 74 -16.73 28.63 -14.05
N GLY A 75 -16.74 28.65 -12.71
CA GLY A 75 -17.90 28.25 -11.91
C GLY A 75 -18.08 26.73 -11.75
N LEU A 76 -17.27 25.92 -12.42
CA LEU A 76 -17.29 24.45 -12.33
C LEU A 76 -15.86 23.91 -12.31
N PRO A 77 -15.58 22.87 -11.51
CA PRO A 77 -14.34 22.12 -11.62
C PRO A 77 -14.39 21.18 -12.83
N ALA A 78 -13.25 20.92 -13.47
CA ALA A 78 -13.17 19.96 -14.55
C ALA A 78 -13.32 18.50 -14.04
N SER A 79 -12.95 18.26 -12.77
CA SER A 79 -13.01 16.92 -12.17
C SER A 79 -13.31 16.97 -10.66
N ILE A 80 -14.17 16.05 -10.21
CA ILE A 80 -14.54 15.85 -8.79
C ILE A 80 -14.35 14.39 -8.42
N LEU A 81 -13.79 14.14 -7.24
CA LEU A 81 -13.82 12.85 -6.57
C LEU A 81 -14.84 12.90 -5.43
N ASP A 82 -15.90 12.10 -5.49
CA ASP A 82 -16.81 11.88 -4.36
C ASP A 82 -16.27 10.74 -3.50
N PHE A 83 -15.70 11.09 -2.36
CA PHE A 83 -15.03 10.14 -1.48
C PHE A 83 -16.01 9.48 -0.50
N GLY A 84 -16.16 8.17 -0.64
CA GLY A 84 -17.09 7.39 0.18
C GLY A 84 -18.54 7.66 -0.22
N THR A 85 -18.83 7.69 -1.50
CA THR A 85 -20.13 8.06 -2.10
C THR A 85 -21.32 7.23 -1.60
N GLY A 86 -21.07 6.03 -1.09
CA GLY A 86 -22.11 5.15 -0.53
C GLY A 86 -23.15 4.72 -1.55
N ALA A 87 -24.37 5.23 -1.40
CA ALA A 87 -25.47 5.01 -2.37
C ALA A 87 -25.38 5.93 -3.61
N GLY A 88 -24.28 6.66 -3.80
CA GLY A 88 -24.08 7.59 -4.90
C GLY A 88 -24.28 9.06 -4.56
N PHE A 89 -24.31 9.43 -3.26
CA PHE A 89 -24.56 10.80 -2.83
C PHE A 89 -23.33 11.45 -2.16
N PRO A 90 -22.93 12.66 -2.61
CA PRO A 90 -23.57 13.56 -3.57
C PRO A 90 -23.18 13.33 -5.05
N GLY A 91 -22.28 12.38 -5.38
CA GLY A 91 -21.60 12.27 -6.66
C GLY A 91 -22.53 12.05 -7.85
N VAL A 92 -23.51 11.14 -7.78
CA VAL A 92 -24.44 10.85 -8.88
C VAL A 92 -25.32 12.06 -9.20
N PRO A 93 -26.00 12.73 -8.24
CA PRO A 93 -26.69 13.97 -8.51
C PRO A 93 -25.81 15.06 -9.13
N LEU A 94 -24.56 15.19 -8.70
CA LEU A 94 -23.60 16.15 -9.26
C LEU A 94 -23.21 15.78 -10.71
N ALA A 95 -23.00 14.50 -11.01
CA ALA A 95 -22.70 14.05 -12.36
C ALA A 95 -23.86 14.36 -13.31
N ILE A 96 -25.10 14.20 -12.86
CA ILE A 96 -26.31 14.54 -13.64
C ILE A 96 -26.42 16.04 -13.85
N ALA A 97 -26.26 16.85 -12.79
CA ALA A 97 -26.42 18.31 -12.86
C ALA A 97 -25.27 19.02 -13.57
N CYS A 98 -24.08 18.43 -13.62
CA CYS A 98 -22.87 19.01 -14.19
C CYS A 98 -22.25 18.08 -15.24
N PRO A 99 -22.85 17.94 -16.45
CA PRO A 99 -22.41 16.96 -17.44
C PRO A 99 -20.99 17.23 -17.99
N GLU A 100 -20.49 18.44 -17.89
CA GLU A 100 -19.12 18.81 -18.29
C GLU A 100 -18.06 18.50 -17.23
N THR A 101 -18.45 18.17 -16.01
CA THR A 101 -17.55 17.80 -14.90
C THR A 101 -17.36 16.31 -14.86
N ARG A 102 -16.12 15.83 -14.92
CA ARG A 102 -15.79 14.43 -14.69
C ARG A 102 -15.97 14.09 -13.20
N VAL A 103 -16.80 13.12 -12.88
CA VAL A 103 -17.05 12.66 -11.50
C VAL A 103 -16.51 11.26 -11.30
N ILE A 104 -15.69 11.09 -10.26
CA ILE A 104 -15.20 9.78 -9.81
C ILE A 104 -15.95 9.42 -8.54
N LEU A 105 -16.72 8.33 -8.58
CA LEU A 105 -17.48 7.79 -7.45
C LEU A 105 -16.61 6.78 -6.70
N ASN A 106 -16.10 7.13 -5.53
CA ASN A 106 -15.25 6.22 -4.76
C ASN A 106 -16.05 5.49 -3.67
N GLU A 107 -16.14 4.17 -3.78
CA GLU A 107 -16.75 3.29 -2.78
C GLU A 107 -15.88 2.02 -2.61
N SER A 108 -15.55 1.69 -1.37
CA SER A 108 -14.66 0.57 -1.08
C SER A 108 -15.35 -0.79 -0.93
N ARG A 109 -16.66 -0.82 -0.79
CA ARG A 109 -17.45 -2.05 -0.67
C ARG A 109 -17.87 -2.53 -2.05
N ALA A 110 -17.44 -3.72 -2.44
CA ALA A 110 -17.62 -4.27 -3.78
C ALA A 110 -19.10 -4.27 -4.24
N ASN A 111 -20.02 -4.73 -3.41
CA ASN A 111 -21.45 -4.79 -3.74
C ASN A 111 -22.11 -3.41 -3.98
N ARG A 112 -21.57 -2.35 -3.34
CA ARG A 112 -22.02 -0.98 -3.59
C ARG A 112 -21.36 -0.38 -4.81
N ALA A 113 -20.11 -0.74 -5.08
CA ALA A 113 -19.41 -0.33 -6.29
C ALA A 113 -20.11 -0.92 -7.53
N GLU A 114 -20.47 -2.20 -7.52
CA GLU A 114 -21.26 -2.84 -8.58
C GLU A 114 -22.61 -2.13 -8.81
N PHE A 115 -23.32 -1.80 -7.72
CA PHE A 115 -24.53 -1.01 -7.82
C PHE A 115 -24.31 0.36 -8.49
N LEU A 116 -23.22 1.02 -8.17
CA LEU A 116 -22.88 2.32 -8.77
C LEU A 116 -22.51 2.19 -10.26
N GLU A 117 -21.89 1.09 -10.66
CA GLU A 117 -21.64 0.77 -12.08
C GLU A 117 -22.97 0.61 -12.83
N ASP A 118 -23.94 -0.14 -12.27
CA ASP A 118 -25.29 -0.25 -12.80
C ASP A 118 -25.95 1.14 -12.93
N VAL A 119 -25.83 2.00 -11.90
CA VAL A 119 -26.37 3.37 -11.92
C VAL A 119 -25.74 4.23 -13.03
N VAL A 120 -24.42 4.16 -13.19
CA VAL A 120 -23.71 4.92 -14.25
C VAL A 120 -24.21 4.49 -15.63
N GLU A 121 -24.39 3.19 -15.86
CA GLU A 121 -24.87 2.64 -17.13
C GLU A 121 -26.33 3.00 -17.36
N GLU A 122 -27.23 2.69 -16.42
CA GLU A 122 -28.67 2.86 -16.59
C GLU A 122 -29.15 4.32 -16.62
N CYS A 123 -28.44 5.20 -15.93
CA CYS A 123 -28.66 6.64 -16.02
C CYS A 123 -27.92 7.28 -17.19
N GLY A 124 -27.09 6.55 -17.94
CA GLY A 124 -26.34 7.05 -19.09
C GLY A 124 -25.33 8.14 -18.76
N LEU A 125 -24.64 8.03 -17.63
CA LEU A 125 -23.71 9.05 -17.11
C LEU A 125 -22.32 8.92 -17.76
N LYS A 126 -22.11 9.56 -18.90
CA LYS A 126 -20.84 9.50 -19.65
C LYS A 126 -19.66 10.18 -18.94
N ASN A 127 -19.96 11.06 -18.00
CA ASN A 127 -18.99 11.83 -17.22
C ASN A 127 -18.70 11.24 -15.84
N ALA A 128 -19.30 10.09 -15.47
CA ALA A 128 -19.09 9.43 -14.20
C ALA A 128 -18.30 8.12 -14.38
N THR A 129 -17.42 7.81 -13.43
CA THR A 129 -16.67 6.55 -13.35
C THR A 129 -16.64 6.06 -11.91
N VAL A 130 -16.67 4.74 -11.69
CA VAL A 130 -16.64 4.14 -10.35
C VAL A 130 -15.22 3.69 -10.01
N LEU A 131 -14.75 4.07 -8.82
CA LEU A 131 -13.54 3.54 -8.21
C LEU A 131 -13.93 2.60 -7.07
N GLY A 132 -14.12 1.32 -7.41
CA GLY A 132 -14.62 0.25 -6.53
C GLY A 132 -13.56 -0.30 -5.56
N LYS A 133 -12.75 0.55 -4.95
CA LYS A 133 -11.71 0.18 -4.00
C LYS A 133 -11.36 1.33 -3.05
N ARG A 134 -10.52 1.05 -2.04
CA ARG A 134 -9.95 2.13 -1.24
C ARG A 134 -9.03 2.98 -2.10
N LEU A 135 -9.21 4.30 -2.02
CA LEU A 135 -8.33 5.26 -2.65
C LEU A 135 -6.91 5.13 -2.09
N ALA A 136 -5.92 5.06 -2.97
CA ALA A 136 -4.52 4.98 -2.63
C ALA A 136 -3.67 5.91 -3.52
N MET A 137 -2.47 6.26 -3.06
CA MET A 137 -1.58 7.15 -3.83
C MET A 137 -1.21 6.55 -5.20
N GLU A 138 -1.13 5.22 -5.27
CA GLU A 138 -0.79 4.48 -6.48
C GLU A 138 -1.86 4.55 -7.58
N ASP A 139 -3.05 5.09 -7.25
CA ASP A 139 -4.15 5.20 -8.22
C ASP A 139 -3.93 6.34 -9.22
N ASP A 140 -2.94 7.20 -8.99
CA ASP A 140 -2.57 8.36 -9.83
C ASP A 140 -3.78 9.25 -10.20
N ILE A 141 -4.69 9.41 -9.22
CA ILE A 141 -5.89 10.23 -9.38
C ILE A 141 -5.58 11.67 -8.96
N HIS A 142 -5.73 12.60 -9.89
CA HIS A 142 -5.57 14.02 -9.64
C HIS A 142 -6.82 14.78 -10.09
N VAL A 143 -7.56 15.34 -9.12
CA VAL A 143 -8.82 16.05 -9.36
C VAL A 143 -8.74 17.51 -8.92
N ASP A 144 -9.64 18.34 -9.47
CA ASP A 144 -9.76 19.75 -9.10
C ASP A 144 -10.49 19.91 -7.76
N ALA A 145 -11.37 18.96 -7.42
CA ALA A 145 -12.04 18.94 -6.14
C ALA A 145 -12.26 17.53 -5.59
N VAL A 146 -12.22 17.42 -4.27
CA VAL A 146 -12.78 16.28 -3.52
C VAL A 146 -14.02 16.76 -2.80
N ILE A 147 -15.09 15.98 -2.84
CA ILE A 147 -16.30 16.21 -2.05
C ILE A 147 -16.59 14.98 -1.19
N ALA A 148 -17.11 15.19 0.01
CA ALA A 148 -17.60 14.09 0.83
C ALA A 148 -18.75 14.53 1.74
N ARG A 149 -19.66 13.57 1.99
CA ARG A 149 -20.80 13.74 2.87
C ARG A 149 -20.77 12.71 4.00
N ALA A 150 -20.72 13.17 5.26
CA ALA A 150 -20.83 12.34 6.46
C ALA A 150 -19.84 11.18 6.57
N VAL A 151 -18.59 11.34 6.13
CA VAL A 151 -17.60 10.25 6.10
C VAL A 151 -16.73 10.20 7.35
N SER A 152 -16.08 11.31 7.73
CA SER A 152 -15.14 11.38 8.86
C SER A 152 -14.95 12.83 9.33
N THR A 153 -13.97 13.10 10.20
CA THR A 153 -13.57 14.48 10.49
C THR A 153 -12.94 15.14 9.26
N MET A 154 -12.94 16.49 9.22
CA MET A 154 -12.36 17.22 8.08
C MET A 154 -10.89 16.92 7.90
N ALA A 155 -10.13 16.90 8.99
CA ALA A 155 -8.70 16.62 8.97
C ALA A 155 -8.37 15.18 8.53
N ASP A 156 -9.14 14.18 8.99
CA ASP A 156 -8.97 12.79 8.59
C ASP A 156 -9.26 12.60 7.09
N LEU A 157 -10.35 13.19 6.60
CA LEU A 157 -10.69 13.14 5.18
C LEU A 157 -9.61 13.79 4.31
N LEU A 158 -9.14 14.98 4.68
CA LEU A 158 -8.07 15.64 3.94
C LEU A 158 -6.79 14.80 3.92
N THR A 159 -6.41 14.25 5.06
CA THR A 159 -5.22 13.36 5.14
C THR A 159 -5.31 12.18 4.19
N ARG A 160 -6.51 11.63 4.00
CA ARG A 160 -6.74 10.48 3.09
C ARG A 160 -6.80 10.85 1.62
N THR A 161 -7.05 12.12 1.29
CA THR A 161 -7.35 12.53 -0.09
C THR A 161 -6.42 13.59 -0.64
N ILE A 162 -5.56 14.19 0.18
CA ILE A 162 -4.73 15.34 -0.20
C ILE A 162 -3.83 15.05 -1.40
N PHE A 163 -3.33 13.82 -1.53
CA PHE A 163 -2.50 13.40 -2.65
C PHE A 163 -3.28 13.33 -3.98
N SER A 164 -4.61 13.24 -3.92
CA SER A 164 -5.49 13.23 -5.08
C SER A 164 -5.99 14.61 -5.48
N ILE A 165 -5.68 15.66 -4.71
CA ILE A 165 -6.12 17.01 -4.99
C ILE A 165 -4.98 17.80 -5.63
N LYS A 166 -5.22 18.40 -6.80
CA LYS A 166 -4.25 19.27 -7.45
C LYS A 166 -3.91 20.48 -6.56
N LYS A 167 -2.70 21.00 -6.65
CA LYS A 167 -2.35 22.28 -6.02
C LYS A 167 -3.29 23.38 -6.53
N GLY A 168 -3.88 24.15 -5.61
CA GLY A 168 -4.93 25.11 -5.92
C GLY A 168 -6.33 24.51 -6.05
N GLY A 169 -6.47 23.18 -6.01
CA GLY A 169 -7.76 22.49 -5.96
C GLY A 169 -8.45 22.65 -4.60
N SER A 170 -9.64 22.06 -4.46
CA SER A 170 -10.49 22.28 -3.30
C SER A 170 -10.94 20.98 -2.65
N ILE A 171 -11.18 21.02 -1.33
CA ILE A 171 -11.92 19.98 -0.62
C ILE A 171 -13.19 20.53 -0.04
N ILE A 172 -14.30 19.83 -0.23
CA ILE A 172 -15.65 20.27 0.06
C ILE A 172 -16.29 19.28 1.03
N TYR A 173 -16.72 19.80 2.16
CA TYR A 173 -17.32 19.03 3.24
C TYR A 173 -18.79 19.38 3.38
N MET A 174 -19.64 18.35 3.31
CA MET A 174 -21.07 18.46 3.62
C MET A 174 -21.31 17.93 5.03
N LYS A 175 -21.48 18.84 5.97
CA LYS A 175 -21.50 18.55 7.42
C LYS A 175 -22.83 18.91 8.09
N GLY A 176 -23.00 18.44 9.31
CA GLY A 176 -23.97 18.99 10.26
C GLY A 176 -23.56 20.38 10.76
N PRO A 177 -24.42 21.05 11.54
CA PRO A 177 -24.20 22.44 11.96
C PRO A 177 -22.99 22.61 12.90
N ASN A 178 -22.67 21.61 13.70
CA ASN A 178 -21.65 21.68 14.76
C ASN A 178 -20.29 21.17 14.27
N CYS A 179 -19.59 21.96 13.46
CA CYS A 179 -18.27 21.60 12.95
C CYS A 179 -17.19 22.70 13.15
N ASP A 180 -17.43 23.67 14.05
CA ASP A 180 -16.47 24.76 14.31
C ASP A 180 -15.12 24.25 14.80
N ALA A 181 -15.10 23.24 15.66
CA ALA A 181 -13.88 22.64 16.16
C ALA A 181 -13.07 21.98 15.00
N GLU A 182 -13.75 21.28 14.08
CA GLU A 182 -13.08 20.67 12.94
C GLU A 182 -12.51 21.73 11.98
N ILE A 183 -13.23 22.87 11.79
CA ILE A 183 -12.73 24.00 10.97
C ILE A 183 -11.49 24.61 11.62
N ALA A 184 -11.52 24.83 12.93
CA ALA A 184 -10.40 25.41 13.67
C ALA A 184 -9.16 24.50 13.71
N GLU A 185 -9.34 23.18 13.58
CA GLU A 185 -8.26 22.20 13.51
C GLU A 185 -7.57 22.16 12.14
N MET A 186 -8.16 22.75 11.09
CA MET A 186 -7.54 22.76 9.76
C MET A 186 -6.30 23.67 9.80
N GLY A 187 -5.12 23.04 9.60
CA GLY A 187 -3.82 23.68 9.80
C GLY A 187 -3.26 24.39 8.57
N ALA A 188 -1.93 24.54 8.53
CA ALA A 188 -1.21 25.14 7.41
C ALA A 188 -1.40 24.35 6.09
N GLY A 189 -1.21 25.01 4.95
CA GLY A 189 -1.32 24.41 3.62
C GLY A 189 -2.73 24.43 3.03
N VAL A 190 -3.73 24.95 3.76
CA VAL A 190 -5.11 25.10 3.28
C VAL A 190 -5.70 26.47 3.67
N SER A 191 -6.56 27.01 2.82
CA SER A 191 -7.27 28.27 3.06
C SER A 191 -8.77 28.07 3.00
N LEU A 192 -9.50 28.57 3.99
CA LEU A 192 -10.95 28.51 4.02
C LEU A 192 -11.55 29.39 2.89
N LEU A 193 -12.24 28.77 1.94
CA LEU A 193 -12.91 29.45 0.83
C LEU A 193 -14.38 29.76 1.10
N LEU A 194 -15.06 28.81 1.73
CA LEU A 194 -16.49 28.89 1.99
C LEU A 194 -16.80 28.23 3.33
N ASP A 195 -17.64 28.91 4.08
CA ASP A 195 -18.29 28.39 5.29
C ASP A 195 -19.73 28.90 5.28
N GLN A 196 -20.66 28.03 4.90
CA GLN A 196 -22.04 28.41 4.66
C GLN A 196 -23.00 27.47 5.37
N SER A 197 -23.74 27.99 6.34
CA SER A 197 -24.88 27.31 6.93
C SER A 197 -26.10 27.42 6.03
N TYR A 198 -26.89 26.35 5.96
CA TYR A 198 -28.16 26.30 5.27
C TYR A 198 -29.14 25.36 5.96
N THR A 199 -30.41 25.52 5.68
CA THR A 199 -31.48 24.63 6.18
C THR A 199 -32.13 23.96 4.98
N LEU A 200 -32.38 22.66 5.08
CA LEU A 200 -33.09 21.95 4.02
C LEU A 200 -34.55 22.43 3.95
N PRO A 201 -35.11 22.62 2.74
CA PRO A 201 -36.48 23.10 2.56
C PRO A 201 -37.50 22.25 3.33
N ALA A 202 -38.52 22.90 3.88
CA ALA A 202 -39.58 22.28 4.67
C ALA A 202 -39.10 21.30 5.75
N SER A 203 -37.98 21.64 6.43
CA SER A 203 -37.44 20.88 7.56
C SER A 203 -36.66 21.77 8.54
N GLU A 204 -36.36 21.23 9.73
CA GLU A 204 -35.42 21.80 10.68
C GLU A 204 -34.01 21.24 10.55
N ASP A 205 -33.73 20.52 9.45
CA ASP A 205 -32.42 19.92 9.22
C ASP A 205 -31.40 21.00 8.83
N HIS A 206 -30.63 21.46 9.80
CA HIS A 206 -29.52 22.39 9.59
C HIS A 206 -28.29 21.67 9.06
N ARG A 207 -27.65 22.26 8.08
CA ARG A 207 -26.45 21.77 7.38
C ARG A 207 -25.40 22.87 7.25
N ARG A 208 -24.18 22.45 6.96
CA ARG A 208 -23.07 23.35 6.73
C ARG A 208 -22.22 22.85 5.57
N LEU A 209 -21.99 23.70 4.60
CA LEU A 209 -21.10 23.48 3.49
C LEU A 209 -19.79 24.22 3.78
N VAL A 210 -18.70 23.46 3.93
CA VAL A 210 -17.38 24.03 4.23
C VAL A 210 -16.43 23.63 3.09
N CYS A 211 -15.69 24.62 2.56
CA CYS A 211 -14.74 24.38 1.49
C CYS A 211 -13.39 25.00 1.83
N PHE A 212 -12.33 24.21 1.67
CA PHE A 212 -10.95 24.69 1.75
C PHE A 212 -10.27 24.56 0.40
N ARG A 213 -9.44 25.53 0.06
CA ARG A 213 -8.49 25.44 -1.05
C ARG A 213 -7.20 24.80 -0.54
N ILE A 214 -6.59 23.96 -1.34
CA ILE A 214 -5.29 23.36 -1.09
C ILE A 214 -4.20 24.30 -1.62
N ASP A 215 -3.61 25.08 -0.76
CA ASP A 215 -2.56 26.05 -1.14
C ASP A 215 -1.23 25.32 -1.39
N ASP A 216 -0.85 24.43 -0.47
CA ASP A 216 0.30 23.55 -0.63
C ASP A 216 0.06 22.18 0.05
N PRO A 217 -0.12 21.10 -0.74
CA PRO A 217 -0.28 19.76 -0.18
C PRO A 217 0.88 19.31 0.71
N GLY A 218 2.10 19.78 0.44
CA GLY A 218 3.31 19.43 1.20
C GLY A 218 3.38 20.08 2.60
N GLU A 219 2.65 21.18 2.81
CA GLU A 219 2.58 21.87 4.10
C GLU A 219 1.50 21.33 5.03
N TRP A 220 0.54 20.54 4.49
CA TRP A 220 -0.53 19.98 5.29
C TRP A 220 0.00 19.07 6.40
N LYS A 221 -0.48 19.28 7.60
CA LYS A 221 -0.24 18.43 8.77
C LYS A 221 -1.57 18.15 9.45
N ALA A 222 -1.89 16.87 9.59
CA ALA A 222 -3.07 16.49 10.37
C ALA A 222 -2.96 17.02 11.81
N PRO A 223 -4.05 17.51 12.40
CA PRO A 223 -4.08 17.95 13.80
C PRO A 223 -3.59 16.84 14.73
N GLY A 224 -2.73 17.20 15.67
CA GLY A 224 -2.10 16.23 16.58
C GLY A 224 -1.06 15.32 15.95
N SER A 225 -0.75 15.46 14.66
CA SER A 225 0.33 14.74 14.03
C SER A 225 1.68 15.13 14.58
N ASN A 226 2.36 14.18 15.21
CA ASN A 226 3.75 14.28 15.66
C ASN A 226 4.72 13.83 14.56
N ALA A 227 4.35 13.96 13.28
CA ALA A 227 5.15 13.49 12.16
C ALA A 227 6.53 14.14 12.18
N ILE A 228 7.55 13.31 12.12
CA ILE A 228 8.95 13.76 12.04
C ILE A 228 9.15 14.44 10.68
N SER A 229 9.53 15.72 10.73
CA SER A 229 9.63 16.59 9.54
C SER A 229 11.07 17.06 9.25
N SER A 230 12.06 16.68 10.07
CA SER A 230 13.44 17.13 9.92
C SER A 230 14.38 15.97 9.65
N ARG A 231 15.26 16.14 8.66
CA ARG A 231 16.39 15.22 8.39
C ARG A 231 17.40 15.16 9.52
N GLU A 232 17.43 16.19 10.36
CA GLU A 232 18.32 16.26 11.52
C GLU A 232 17.81 15.44 12.71
N ASN A 233 16.56 14.94 12.63
CA ASN A 233 15.98 14.10 13.67
C ASN A 233 16.78 12.79 13.83
N GLU A 234 17.15 12.45 15.05
CA GLU A 234 17.97 11.26 15.35
C GLU A 234 17.31 9.95 14.90
N LYS A 235 15.97 9.85 14.98
CA LYS A 235 15.24 8.66 14.51
C LYS A 235 15.32 8.55 12.98
N PHE A 236 15.19 9.67 12.26
CA PHE A 236 15.35 9.67 10.80
C PHE A 236 16.77 9.22 10.41
N LYS A 237 17.81 9.81 11.02
CA LYS A 237 19.20 9.43 10.77
C LYS A 237 19.46 7.96 11.07
N MET A 238 18.91 7.45 12.15
CA MET A 238 19.02 6.04 12.53
C MET A 238 18.36 5.15 11.47
N LEU A 239 17.11 5.43 11.05
CA LEU A 239 16.40 4.64 10.04
C LEU A 239 17.12 4.64 8.69
N ILE A 240 17.62 5.79 8.23
CA ILE A 240 18.45 5.87 7.01
C ILE A 240 19.72 5.02 7.15
N SER A 241 20.34 5.00 8.32
CA SER A 241 21.54 4.18 8.53
C SER A 241 21.29 2.67 8.32
N LEU A 242 20.04 2.20 8.56
CA LEU A 242 19.65 0.80 8.39
C LEU A 242 19.61 0.33 6.93
N GLN A 243 19.76 1.22 5.96
CA GLN A 243 19.97 0.88 4.55
C GLN A 243 21.40 0.35 4.29
N SER A 244 22.24 0.28 5.30
CA SER A 244 23.60 -0.23 5.22
C SER A 244 23.88 -1.34 6.23
N SER A 245 24.74 -2.31 5.84
CA SER A 245 25.20 -3.39 6.73
C SER A 245 25.82 -2.88 8.02
N ARG A 246 26.54 -1.73 7.97
CA ARG A 246 27.13 -1.09 9.14
C ARG A 246 26.07 -0.57 10.10
N GLY A 247 25.04 0.11 9.57
CA GLY A 247 23.96 0.65 10.38
C GLY A 247 23.14 -0.45 11.04
N ILE A 248 22.81 -1.52 10.32
CA ILE A 248 22.12 -2.69 10.85
C ILE A 248 22.90 -3.29 12.00
N ARG A 249 24.21 -3.57 11.84
CA ARG A 249 25.06 -4.12 12.89
C ARG A 249 25.19 -3.20 14.11
N LYS A 250 25.31 -1.88 13.87
CA LYS A 250 25.44 -0.89 14.96
C LYS A 250 24.18 -0.81 15.82
N ASN A 251 23.02 -0.86 15.21
CA ASN A 251 21.75 -0.66 15.91
C ASN A 251 21.07 -1.97 16.34
N GLY A 252 21.47 -3.12 15.81
CA GLY A 252 20.77 -4.39 16.03
C GLY A 252 19.38 -4.45 15.45
N LEU A 253 19.07 -3.58 14.46
CA LEU A 253 17.75 -3.38 13.90
C LEU A 253 17.77 -3.48 12.38
N CYS A 254 16.61 -3.82 11.80
CA CYS A 254 16.39 -3.79 10.36
C CYS A 254 15.02 -3.17 10.02
N LEU A 255 14.83 -2.82 8.73
CA LEU A 255 13.56 -2.37 8.17
C LEU A 255 12.95 -3.47 7.33
N ILE A 256 11.71 -3.83 7.66
CA ILE A 256 10.92 -4.84 6.93
C ILE A 256 9.87 -4.12 6.12
N GLY A 257 9.95 -4.23 4.80
CA GLY A 257 8.99 -3.67 3.85
C GLY A 257 8.25 -4.74 3.04
N GLY A 258 7.12 -4.33 2.41
CA GLY A 258 6.27 -5.21 1.60
C GLY A 258 5.03 -5.70 2.34
N LYS A 259 3.86 -5.39 1.78
CA LYS A 259 2.53 -5.64 2.42
C LYS A 259 2.36 -7.06 2.99
N LYS A 260 2.77 -8.08 2.21
CA LYS A 260 2.63 -9.48 2.62
C LYS A 260 3.54 -9.82 3.80
N ILE A 261 4.84 -9.47 3.72
CA ILE A 261 5.82 -9.78 4.77
C ILE A 261 5.47 -9.04 6.07
N VAL A 262 5.09 -7.76 5.96
CA VAL A 262 4.65 -6.95 7.10
C VAL A 262 3.45 -7.60 7.80
N SER A 263 2.44 -8.05 7.04
CA SER A 263 1.26 -8.74 7.61
C SER A 263 1.63 -10.07 8.28
N GLU A 264 2.50 -10.86 7.66
CA GLU A 264 2.96 -12.15 8.22
C GLU A 264 3.79 -11.96 9.50
N VAL A 265 4.69 -10.96 9.52
CA VAL A 265 5.52 -10.64 10.69
C VAL A 265 4.66 -10.14 11.86
N VAL A 266 3.70 -9.26 11.59
CA VAL A 266 2.77 -8.76 12.62
C VAL A 266 1.92 -9.89 13.20
N SER A 267 1.50 -10.85 12.36
CA SER A 267 0.69 -12.01 12.81
C SER A 267 1.51 -13.10 13.52
N ASN A 268 2.84 -13.06 13.43
CA ASN A 268 3.73 -14.09 13.92
C ASN A 268 4.72 -13.52 14.94
N ALA A 269 4.53 -13.84 16.22
CA ALA A 269 5.33 -13.36 17.36
C ALA A 269 6.84 -13.73 17.34
N ARG A 270 7.36 -14.30 16.24
CA ARG A 270 8.76 -14.71 16.14
C ARG A 270 9.73 -13.53 15.90
N VAL A 271 9.22 -12.39 15.46
CA VAL A 271 10.02 -11.18 15.19
C VAL A 271 9.61 -10.11 16.18
N ARG A 272 10.58 -9.59 16.93
CA ARG A 272 10.34 -8.50 17.88
C ARG A 272 10.26 -7.16 17.14
N VAL A 273 9.04 -6.67 16.94
CA VAL A 273 8.77 -5.38 16.30
C VAL A 273 8.86 -4.28 17.35
N GLN A 274 9.70 -3.26 17.11
CA GLN A 274 9.81 -2.08 17.99
C GLN A 274 8.83 -0.97 17.62
N ALA A 275 8.59 -0.77 16.32
CA ALA A 275 7.68 0.24 15.81
C ALA A 275 7.26 -0.03 14.36
N ALA A 276 6.14 0.54 13.95
CA ALA A 276 5.80 0.74 12.56
C ALA A 276 6.26 2.13 12.11
N VAL A 277 6.98 2.22 11.02
CA VAL A 277 7.37 3.47 10.35
C VAL A 277 6.36 3.72 9.27
N VAL A 278 5.63 4.83 9.37
CA VAL A 278 4.50 5.14 8.49
C VAL A 278 4.65 6.52 7.87
N PRO A 279 4.21 6.72 6.61
CA PRO A 279 4.11 8.06 6.06
C PRO A 279 2.95 8.82 6.72
N GLN A 280 3.02 10.14 6.75
CA GLN A 280 1.96 11.01 7.27
C GLN A 280 0.61 10.79 6.55
N SER A 281 0.64 10.39 5.29
CA SER A 281 -0.55 10.03 4.50
C SER A 281 -1.13 8.66 4.82
N PHE A 282 -0.52 7.88 5.73
CA PHE A 282 -1.01 6.55 6.07
C PHE A 282 -2.32 6.63 6.84
N SER A 283 -3.40 6.16 6.24
CA SER A 283 -4.75 6.12 6.82
C SER A 283 -5.21 4.72 7.24
N GLY A 284 -4.30 3.72 7.17
CA GLY A 284 -4.58 2.36 7.63
C GLY A 284 -4.48 2.24 9.15
N SER A 285 -4.87 1.07 9.70
CA SER A 285 -4.66 0.73 11.09
C SER A 285 -3.49 -0.24 11.24
N MET A 286 -2.61 0.04 12.19
CA MET A 286 -1.64 -0.93 12.72
C MET A 286 -2.20 -1.55 14.01
N PRO A 287 -1.73 -2.74 14.43
CA PRO A 287 -2.12 -3.30 15.72
C PRO A 287 -1.88 -2.29 16.85
N PRO A 288 -2.76 -2.22 17.85
CA PRO A 288 -2.71 -1.18 18.90
C PRO A 288 -1.47 -1.27 19.80
N ASP A 289 -0.83 -2.41 19.85
CA ASP A 289 0.41 -2.69 20.58
C ASP A 289 1.69 -2.29 19.81
N VAL A 290 1.55 -1.97 18.52
CA VAL A 290 2.67 -1.54 17.69
C VAL A 290 2.77 -0.01 17.68
N ARG A 291 3.80 0.52 18.34
CA ARG A 291 4.10 1.96 18.32
C ARG A 291 4.29 2.46 16.89
N GLN A 292 3.65 3.58 16.54
CA GLN A 292 3.85 4.20 15.22
C GLN A 292 4.86 5.34 15.30
N LEU A 293 5.76 5.39 14.32
CA LEU A 293 6.67 6.49 14.03
C LEU A 293 6.24 7.11 12.71
N GLU A 294 5.61 8.24 12.79
CA GLU A 294 5.07 8.94 11.63
C GLU A 294 6.12 9.90 11.05
N PHE A 295 6.28 9.89 9.73
CA PHE A 295 7.20 10.75 8.99
C PHE A 295 6.48 11.51 7.88
N LYS A 296 6.91 12.76 7.60
CA LYS A 296 6.50 13.43 6.37
C LYS A 296 6.76 12.53 5.16
N ASN A 297 5.87 12.61 4.16
CA ASN A 297 5.91 11.72 3.00
C ASN A 297 7.26 11.74 2.26
N ASP A 298 7.88 12.92 2.12
CA ASP A 298 9.19 13.10 1.49
C ASP A 298 10.35 12.47 2.27
N LEU A 299 10.27 12.44 3.60
CA LEU A 299 11.23 11.76 4.47
C LEU A 299 10.95 10.25 4.49
N PHE A 300 9.68 9.85 4.53
CA PHE A 300 9.32 8.44 4.46
C PHE A 300 9.82 7.81 3.16
N ALA A 301 9.65 8.47 2.02
CA ALA A 301 10.13 8.00 0.73
C ALA A 301 11.66 7.77 0.68
N GLN A 302 12.43 8.49 1.50
CA GLN A 302 13.87 8.26 1.64
C GLN A 302 14.19 7.05 2.52
N ILE A 303 13.31 6.71 3.49
CA ILE A 303 13.46 5.53 4.36
C ILE A 303 13.02 4.26 3.63
N ASP A 304 11.97 4.35 2.79
CA ASP A 304 11.42 3.23 2.02
C ASP A 304 12.27 2.93 0.78
N GLU A 305 13.42 2.28 1.00
CA GLU A 305 14.34 1.87 -0.08
C GLU A 305 13.66 1.05 -1.19
N LEU A 306 12.60 0.32 -0.85
CA LEU A 306 11.88 -0.54 -1.79
C LEU A 306 10.80 0.19 -2.59
N GLY A 307 10.50 1.45 -2.25
CA GLY A 307 9.49 2.28 -2.93
C GLY A 307 8.07 1.74 -2.84
N THR A 308 7.75 1.07 -1.72
CA THR A 308 6.44 0.39 -1.58
C THR A 308 5.30 1.33 -1.24
N GLY A 309 5.60 2.54 -0.73
CA GLY A 309 4.61 3.48 -0.20
C GLY A 309 3.80 2.95 1.00
N ALA A 310 4.09 1.73 1.46
CA ALA A 310 3.39 1.04 2.53
C ALA A 310 4.17 1.13 3.85
N PRO A 311 3.52 0.94 5.02
CA PRO A 311 4.21 0.88 6.30
C PRO A 311 5.38 -0.09 6.30
N LEU A 312 6.48 0.34 6.95
CA LEU A 312 7.63 -0.51 7.23
C LEU A 312 7.61 -0.88 8.71
N LEU A 313 8.16 -2.06 9.06
CA LEU A 313 8.38 -2.43 10.46
C LEU A 313 9.85 -2.23 10.81
N LEU A 314 10.09 -1.55 11.93
CA LEU A 314 11.38 -1.49 12.59
C LEU A 314 11.45 -2.69 13.55
N ALA A 315 12.34 -3.64 13.25
CA ALA A 315 12.42 -4.90 13.98
C ALA A 315 13.84 -5.22 14.43
N GLU A 316 13.94 -5.99 15.52
CA GLU A 316 15.21 -6.52 16.01
C GLU A 316 15.72 -7.63 15.09
N ILE A 317 17.04 -7.64 14.82
CA ILE A 317 17.65 -8.75 14.09
C ILE A 317 17.90 -9.92 15.05
N PRO A 318 17.66 -11.17 14.61
CA PRO A 318 18.04 -12.33 15.39
C PRO A 318 19.55 -12.39 15.66
N GLU A 319 19.92 -12.85 16.86
CA GLU A 319 21.34 -13.15 17.14
C GLU A 319 21.80 -14.34 16.29
N MET A 320 22.99 -14.20 15.70
CA MET A 320 23.64 -15.28 14.95
C MET A 320 24.89 -15.74 15.70
N SER A 321 24.95 -17.03 16.04
CA SER A 321 26.16 -17.64 16.59
C SER A 321 27.25 -17.80 15.53
N GLU A 322 28.48 -17.95 15.96
CA GLU A 322 29.57 -18.38 15.08
C GLU A 322 29.37 -19.87 14.72
N TRP A 323 29.76 -20.23 13.51
CA TRP A 323 29.71 -21.63 13.08
C TRP A 323 30.78 -22.45 13.82
N ASP A 324 30.36 -23.57 14.36
CA ASP A 324 31.20 -24.48 15.17
C ASP A 324 32.08 -25.46 14.33
N GLY A 325 32.08 -25.31 13.01
CA GLY A 325 32.83 -26.15 12.10
C GLY A 325 32.21 -27.53 11.82
N ARG A 326 31.08 -27.89 12.44
CA ARG A 326 30.46 -29.20 12.27
C ARG A 326 29.53 -29.25 11.08
N VAL A 327 29.73 -30.24 10.21
CA VAL A 327 28.83 -30.55 9.11
C VAL A 327 27.88 -31.65 9.55
N LYS A 328 26.59 -31.31 9.70
CA LYS A 328 25.53 -32.23 10.08
C LYS A 328 24.27 -31.94 9.25
N GLY A 329 23.81 -32.92 8.51
CA GLY A 329 22.72 -32.73 7.56
C GLY A 329 23.13 -31.83 6.41
N LEU A 330 22.17 -31.13 5.84
CA LEU A 330 22.41 -30.14 4.80
C LEU A 330 22.97 -28.83 5.42
N CYS A 331 24.22 -28.51 5.13
CA CYS A 331 24.87 -27.25 5.45
C CYS A 331 25.10 -26.45 4.18
N VAL A 332 24.55 -25.24 4.12
CA VAL A 332 24.61 -24.37 2.94
C VAL A 332 25.50 -23.18 3.22
N VAL A 333 26.51 -22.94 2.40
CA VAL A 333 27.40 -21.78 2.47
C VAL A 333 26.93 -20.72 1.48
N ILE A 334 26.72 -19.51 1.94
CA ILE A 334 26.30 -18.36 1.12
C ILE A 334 27.38 -17.29 1.13
N PRO A 335 28.12 -17.10 0.04
CA PRO A 335 29.16 -16.09 -0.11
C PRO A 335 28.71 -14.85 -0.89
N PHE A 336 27.45 -14.70 -1.24
CA PHE A 336 26.96 -13.71 -2.19
C PHE A 336 27.05 -12.28 -1.69
N GLN A 337 27.44 -11.36 -2.57
CA GLN A 337 27.56 -9.93 -2.28
C GLN A 337 26.30 -9.14 -2.63
N ASP A 338 25.45 -9.66 -3.51
CA ASP A 338 24.13 -9.07 -3.80
C ASP A 338 23.10 -9.51 -2.74
N PRO A 339 22.46 -8.56 -2.03
CA PRO A 339 21.42 -8.86 -1.04
C PRO A 339 20.25 -9.67 -1.61
N GLU A 340 19.89 -9.49 -2.88
CA GLU A 340 18.78 -10.23 -3.48
C GLU A 340 19.15 -11.71 -3.65
N ASN A 341 20.37 -12.01 -4.06
CA ASN A 341 20.87 -13.38 -4.17
C ASN A 341 21.02 -14.02 -2.77
N VAL A 342 21.48 -13.28 -1.76
CA VAL A 342 21.51 -13.77 -0.37
C VAL A 342 20.11 -14.20 0.09
N GLY A 343 19.12 -13.33 -0.09
CA GLY A 343 17.74 -13.63 0.32
C GLY A 343 17.15 -14.83 -0.42
N ALA A 344 17.32 -14.90 -1.73
CA ALA A 344 16.86 -16.01 -2.56
C ALA A 344 17.49 -17.35 -2.14
N ALA A 345 18.81 -17.35 -1.86
CA ALA A 345 19.53 -18.52 -1.40
C ALA A 345 19.06 -18.98 0.00
N ILE A 346 18.86 -18.05 0.94
CA ILE A 346 18.31 -18.37 2.27
C ILE A 346 16.93 -19.01 2.14
N ARG A 347 16.06 -18.43 1.30
CA ARG A 347 14.72 -18.99 1.07
C ARG A 347 14.76 -20.42 0.54
N SER A 348 15.61 -20.66 -0.44
CA SER A 348 15.80 -22.01 -1.03
C SER A 348 16.39 -22.98 0.00
N ALA A 349 17.40 -22.57 0.76
CA ALA A 349 18.02 -23.38 1.80
C ALA A 349 17.00 -23.80 2.88
N VAL A 350 16.17 -22.87 3.35
CA VAL A 350 15.08 -23.17 4.30
C VAL A 350 14.05 -24.12 3.68
N ALA A 351 13.65 -23.90 2.44
CA ALA A 351 12.67 -24.71 1.74
C ALA A 351 13.11 -26.17 1.57
N PHE A 352 14.42 -26.41 1.43
CA PHE A 352 15.00 -27.76 1.30
C PHE A 352 15.61 -28.29 2.60
N GLY A 353 15.26 -27.71 3.76
CA GLY A 353 15.55 -28.27 5.08
C GLY A 353 17.02 -28.13 5.51
N ALA A 354 17.72 -27.08 5.10
CA ALA A 354 19.07 -26.82 5.58
C ALA A 354 19.11 -26.72 7.12
N GLY A 355 19.92 -27.54 7.74
CA GLY A 355 20.13 -27.52 9.20
C GLY A 355 21.06 -26.40 9.66
N ARG A 356 21.88 -25.86 8.74
CA ARG A 356 22.79 -24.73 8.93
C ARG A 356 22.90 -23.92 7.64
N ILE A 357 22.84 -22.60 7.76
CA ILE A 357 23.10 -21.66 6.68
C ILE A 357 24.25 -20.76 7.10
N ILE A 358 25.41 -20.99 6.50
CA ILE A 358 26.68 -20.37 6.87
C ILE A 358 26.92 -19.15 5.99
N LEU A 359 26.88 -17.97 6.59
CA LEU A 359 27.14 -16.70 5.90
C LEU A 359 28.62 -16.40 6.01
N THR A 360 29.32 -16.33 4.86
CA THR A 360 30.76 -16.03 4.85
C THR A 360 31.04 -14.56 5.18
N LYS A 361 32.30 -14.20 5.44
CA LYS A 361 32.72 -12.81 5.69
C LYS A 361 32.39 -11.89 4.52
N GLU A 362 32.38 -12.40 3.30
CA GLU A 362 32.09 -11.68 2.06
C GLU A 362 30.58 -11.45 1.85
N CYS A 363 29.74 -12.24 2.54
CA CYS A 363 28.29 -12.23 2.35
C CYS A 363 27.69 -10.88 2.70
N ALA A 364 26.82 -10.38 1.83
CA ALA A 364 26.01 -9.21 2.15
C ALA A 364 25.11 -9.48 3.37
N ASN A 365 24.82 -8.43 4.12
CA ASN A 365 24.00 -8.58 5.32
C ASN A 365 22.58 -9.10 4.97
N PRO A 366 22.14 -10.23 5.53
CA PRO A 366 20.87 -10.85 5.20
C PRO A 366 19.65 -10.04 5.68
N PHE A 367 19.85 -9.03 6.54
CA PHE A 367 18.81 -8.15 7.06
C PHE A 367 18.72 -6.80 6.32
N LEU A 368 19.38 -6.64 5.18
CA LEU A 368 19.10 -5.54 4.25
C LEU A 368 17.69 -5.71 3.67
N ALA A 369 16.99 -4.62 3.42
CA ALA A 369 15.59 -4.63 2.96
C ALA A 369 15.37 -5.51 1.71
N ARG A 370 16.31 -5.47 0.75
CA ARG A 370 16.28 -6.31 -0.47
C ARG A 370 16.44 -7.80 -0.16
N ALA A 371 17.32 -8.17 0.78
CA ALA A 371 17.50 -9.57 1.19
C ALA A 371 16.27 -10.09 1.93
N ILE A 372 15.70 -9.30 2.84
CA ILE A 372 14.44 -9.65 3.53
C ILE A 372 13.33 -9.88 2.50
N ARG A 373 13.19 -8.98 1.51
CA ARG A 373 12.19 -9.08 0.45
C ARG A 373 12.36 -10.35 -0.39
N SER A 374 13.58 -10.62 -0.90
CA SER A 374 13.84 -11.78 -1.75
C SER A 374 13.74 -13.09 -0.99
N SER A 375 14.05 -13.10 0.32
CA SER A 375 13.82 -14.26 1.18
C SER A 375 12.35 -14.49 1.53
N ALA A 376 11.45 -13.56 1.19
CA ALA A 376 10.06 -13.56 1.63
C ALA A 376 9.91 -13.74 3.17
N GLY A 377 10.83 -13.13 3.94
CA GLY A 377 10.85 -13.21 5.40
C GLY A 377 11.50 -14.48 5.97
N ALA A 378 11.91 -15.45 5.14
CA ALA A 378 12.56 -16.68 5.62
C ALA A 378 13.83 -16.42 6.44
N VAL A 379 14.49 -15.28 6.23
CA VAL A 379 15.68 -14.85 7.00
C VAL A 379 15.44 -14.83 8.53
N PHE A 380 14.22 -14.59 9.00
CA PHE A 380 13.89 -14.53 10.42
C PHE A 380 13.69 -15.89 11.10
N VAL A 381 13.58 -16.96 10.31
CA VAL A 381 13.38 -18.33 10.81
C VAL A 381 14.50 -19.28 10.39
N ALA A 382 15.40 -18.80 9.55
CA ALA A 382 16.52 -19.58 9.00
C ALA A 382 17.58 -19.86 10.09
N PRO A 383 18.19 -21.06 10.10
CA PRO A 383 19.29 -21.41 11.03
C PRO A 383 20.61 -20.75 10.57
N LEU A 384 20.65 -19.40 10.60
CA LEU A 384 21.78 -18.61 10.18
C LEU A 384 22.94 -18.68 11.19
N VAL A 385 24.15 -18.85 10.69
CA VAL A 385 25.40 -18.76 11.47
C VAL A 385 26.45 -17.96 10.71
N LYS A 386 27.31 -17.28 11.45
CA LYS A 386 28.45 -16.54 10.87
C LYS A 386 29.58 -17.54 10.59
N GLY A 387 30.07 -17.53 9.37
CA GLY A 387 31.20 -18.36 8.94
C GLY A 387 32.49 -17.60 8.71
N PRO A 388 33.58 -18.32 8.45
CA PRO A 388 34.84 -17.74 7.98
C PRO A 388 34.71 -17.19 6.56
N SER A 389 35.79 -16.75 5.95
CA SER A 389 35.79 -16.42 4.51
C SER A 389 35.58 -17.67 3.65
N LEU A 390 35.11 -17.48 2.41
CA LEU A 390 34.96 -18.61 1.47
C LEU A 390 36.30 -19.31 1.24
N VAL A 391 37.41 -18.57 1.15
CA VAL A 391 38.78 -19.13 0.99
C VAL A 391 39.13 -20.04 2.16
N GLU A 392 38.97 -19.53 3.41
CA GLU A 392 39.22 -20.33 4.63
C GLU A 392 38.36 -21.60 4.70
N LEU A 393 37.12 -21.52 4.20
CA LEU A 393 36.21 -22.67 4.12
C LEU A 393 36.70 -23.71 3.11
N LEU A 394 37.11 -23.30 1.91
CA LEU A 394 37.60 -24.21 0.88
C LEU A 394 38.90 -24.90 1.27
N GLU A 395 39.78 -24.21 2.00
CA GLU A 395 41.02 -24.76 2.52
C GLU A 395 40.79 -25.81 3.61
N ASN A 396 39.86 -25.55 4.54
CA ASN A 396 39.62 -26.39 5.71
C ASN A 396 38.63 -27.54 5.46
N TYR A 397 37.81 -27.48 4.37
CA TYR A 397 36.78 -28.44 4.05
C TYR A 397 36.93 -28.91 2.59
N PRO A 398 37.94 -29.71 2.24
CA PRO A 398 38.23 -30.12 0.86
C PRO A 398 37.11 -30.95 0.22
N GLU A 399 36.21 -31.53 1.03
CA GLU A 399 35.03 -32.30 0.58
C GLU A 399 33.78 -31.46 0.30
N ILE A 400 33.87 -30.11 0.42
CA ILE A 400 32.77 -29.24 0.10
C ILE A 400 32.31 -29.39 -1.36
N TYR A 401 31.02 -29.52 -1.56
CA TYR A 401 30.40 -29.48 -2.88
C TYR A 401 30.35 -28.04 -3.41
N GLN A 402 30.86 -27.85 -4.60
CA GLN A 402 31.06 -26.55 -5.24
C GLN A 402 30.38 -26.52 -6.58
N LEU A 403 29.41 -25.61 -6.79
CA LEU A 403 28.80 -25.43 -8.10
C LEU A 403 29.77 -24.73 -9.04
N SER A 404 30.02 -25.37 -10.20
CA SER A 404 30.96 -24.93 -11.23
C SER A 404 30.40 -25.25 -12.61
N SER A 405 31.00 -24.67 -13.66
CA SER A 405 30.70 -25.02 -15.05
C SER A 405 31.32 -26.36 -15.46
N ASP A 406 32.32 -26.81 -14.72
CA ASP A 406 33.02 -28.10 -14.87
C ASP A 406 32.75 -29.01 -13.65
N GLY A 407 32.91 -30.28 -13.77
CA GLY A 407 32.72 -31.27 -12.72
C GLY A 407 31.73 -32.37 -13.03
N ILE A 408 31.35 -33.12 -12.00
CA ILE A 408 30.38 -34.22 -12.09
C ILE A 408 29.00 -33.66 -12.35
N ALA A 409 28.22 -34.25 -13.24
CA ALA A 409 26.83 -33.84 -13.44
C ALA A 409 26.04 -34.03 -12.13
N LEU A 410 25.28 -33.04 -11.78
CA LEU A 410 24.55 -32.99 -10.50
C LEU A 410 23.62 -34.20 -10.30
N GLU A 411 23.03 -34.71 -11.39
CA GLU A 411 22.15 -35.87 -11.42
C GLU A 411 22.86 -37.21 -11.15
N ASP A 412 24.20 -37.27 -11.37
CA ASP A 412 25.02 -38.46 -11.20
C ASP A 412 25.63 -38.55 -9.77
N VAL A 413 25.40 -37.53 -8.92
CA VAL A 413 26.01 -37.49 -7.61
C VAL A 413 25.20 -38.29 -6.60
N ASN A 414 25.88 -39.19 -5.92
CA ASN A 414 25.30 -39.90 -4.77
C ASN A 414 25.61 -39.13 -3.48
N PHE A 415 24.81 -38.15 -3.16
CA PHE A 415 25.01 -37.31 -1.97
C PHE A 415 24.98 -38.13 -0.69
N SER A 416 25.92 -37.89 0.23
CA SER A 416 25.84 -38.35 1.60
C SER A 416 24.73 -37.63 2.35
N LYS A 417 24.40 -38.10 3.57
CA LYS A 417 23.40 -37.44 4.42
C LYS A 417 23.89 -36.10 4.94
N ASP A 418 25.18 -36.05 5.28
CA ASP A 418 25.84 -34.85 5.83
C ASP A 418 26.70 -34.23 4.70
N ILE A 419 26.33 -33.01 4.29
CA ILE A 419 27.03 -32.31 3.22
C ILE A 419 27.22 -30.83 3.53
N LEU A 420 28.32 -30.30 3.00
CA LEU A 420 28.57 -28.85 2.92
C LEU A 420 28.54 -28.48 1.42
N ILE A 421 27.70 -27.51 1.06
CA ILE A 421 27.51 -27.09 -0.34
C ILE A 421 27.58 -25.58 -0.49
N THR A 422 28.23 -25.10 -1.55
CA THR A 422 28.31 -23.69 -1.91
C THR A 422 28.16 -23.46 -3.41
N ALA A 423 27.76 -22.24 -3.79
CA ALA A 423 27.98 -21.69 -5.11
C ALA A 423 29.19 -20.75 -5.08
N GLY A 424 29.72 -20.42 -6.26
CA GLY A 424 30.82 -19.47 -6.40
C GLY A 424 30.44 -18.03 -6.07
N LEU A 425 31.45 -17.18 -5.88
CA LEU A 425 31.29 -15.73 -5.84
C LEU A 425 30.76 -15.21 -7.17
N GLU A 426 29.95 -14.16 -7.10
CA GLU A 426 29.46 -13.47 -8.28
C GLU A 426 30.62 -12.81 -9.04
N GLY A 427 30.72 -13.10 -10.35
CA GLY A 427 31.80 -12.61 -11.23
C GLY A 427 33.04 -13.50 -11.24
N PRO A 428 33.91 -13.50 -10.21
CA PRO A 428 35.19 -14.25 -10.26
C PRO A 428 35.02 -15.77 -10.11
N GLY A 429 33.83 -16.27 -9.74
CA GLY A 429 33.60 -17.69 -9.50
C GLY A 429 34.20 -18.20 -8.21
N LEU A 430 34.63 -19.48 -8.19
CA LEU A 430 35.21 -20.11 -7.02
C LEU A 430 36.72 -19.88 -6.97
N PRO A 431 37.28 -19.43 -5.84
CA PRO A 431 38.73 -19.35 -5.68
C PRO A 431 39.32 -20.74 -5.49
N GLY A 432 40.36 -21.10 -6.29
CA GLY A 432 41.15 -22.31 -6.12
C GLY A 432 40.63 -23.54 -6.88
N ALA A 433 41.40 -24.65 -6.83
CA ALA A 433 41.21 -25.87 -7.60
C ALA A 433 40.72 -27.08 -6.76
N GLY A 434 40.29 -26.88 -5.52
CA GLY A 434 39.89 -27.97 -4.59
C GLY A 434 38.39 -28.20 -4.57
N GLY A 435 37.97 -29.30 -3.91
CA GLY A 435 36.58 -29.66 -3.62
C GLY A 435 35.87 -30.51 -4.68
N ASN A 436 34.66 -30.96 -4.32
CA ASN A 436 33.82 -31.76 -5.22
C ASN A 436 33.04 -30.83 -6.15
N ARG A 437 33.50 -30.64 -7.37
CA ARG A 437 32.84 -29.77 -8.35
C ARG A 437 31.58 -30.42 -8.92
N LEU A 438 30.50 -29.68 -8.92
CA LEU A 438 29.20 -30.11 -9.42
C LEU A 438 28.77 -29.21 -10.57
N ARG A 439 28.37 -29.84 -11.67
CA ARG A 439 27.89 -29.17 -12.86
C ARG A 439 26.41 -29.38 -13.07
N ILE A 440 25.71 -28.29 -13.35
CA ILE A 440 24.33 -28.31 -13.84
C ILE A 440 24.40 -28.44 -15.37
N ILE A 441 23.76 -29.47 -15.93
CA ILE A 441 23.69 -29.65 -17.39
C ILE A 441 22.74 -28.57 -17.94
N MET A 442 23.28 -27.75 -18.84
CA MET A 442 22.58 -26.68 -19.52
C MET A 442 22.73 -26.74 -21.02
N ARG A 443 21.94 -25.98 -21.75
CA ARG A 443 22.14 -25.79 -23.21
C ARG A 443 23.45 -25.05 -23.45
N SER A 444 24.12 -25.37 -24.54
CA SER A 444 25.43 -24.82 -24.88
C SER A 444 25.45 -23.33 -25.23
N ASP A 445 24.27 -22.74 -25.48
CA ASP A 445 24.07 -21.33 -25.79
C ASP A 445 23.93 -20.45 -24.51
N VAL A 446 23.97 -21.06 -23.32
CA VAL A 446 23.90 -20.37 -22.04
C VAL A 446 25.18 -20.62 -21.23
N GLU A 447 25.95 -19.59 -20.93
CA GLU A 447 27.24 -19.72 -20.25
C GLU A 447 27.11 -20.04 -18.76
N SER A 448 26.11 -19.45 -18.04
CA SER A 448 25.92 -19.63 -16.60
C SER A 448 24.50 -19.31 -16.16
N LEU A 449 24.12 -19.79 -14.97
CA LEU A 449 22.93 -19.42 -14.25
C LEU A 449 23.28 -18.39 -13.16
N ASN A 450 22.28 -17.62 -12.74
CA ASN A 450 22.36 -16.85 -11.51
C ASN A 450 22.77 -17.77 -10.35
N ALA A 451 23.70 -17.34 -9.49
CA ALA A 451 24.29 -18.17 -8.46
C ALA A 451 23.27 -18.70 -7.43
N ALA A 452 22.29 -17.89 -7.03
CA ALA A 452 21.21 -18.33 -6.14
C ALA A 452 20.27 -19.35 -6.82
N THR A 453 20.03 -19.18 -8.13
CA THR A 453 19.25 -20.14 -8.92
C THR A 453 20.00 -21.48 -9.07
N ALA A 454 21.27 -21.44 -9.37
CA ALA A 454 22.10 -22.64 -9.44
C ALA A 454 22.12 -23.40 -8.10
N LEU A 455 22.28 -22.66 -6.99
CA LEU A 455 22.21 -23.23 -5.65
C LEU A 455 20.84 -23.87 -5.37
N ALA A 456 19.75 -23.23 -5.74
CA ALA A 456 18.41 -23.78 -5.54
C ALA A 456 18.19 -25.11 -6.28
N ILE A 457 18.70 -25.23 -7.53
CA ILE A 457 18.66 -26.48 -8.32
C ILE A 457 19.46 -27.59 -7.60
N ALA A 458 20.65 -27.27 -7.09
CA ALA A 458 21.46 -28.24 -6.38
C ALA A 458 20.84 -28.73 -5.08
N LEU A 459 20.20 -27.82 -4.34
CA LEU A 459 19.47 -28.14 -3.10
C LEU A 459 18.25 -29.02 -3.37
N TYR A 460 17.52 -28.76 -4.46
CA TYR A 460 16.41 -29.60 -4.91
C TYR A 460 16.91 -31.04 -5.25
N GLU A 461 18.02 -31.15 -5.97
CA GLU A 461 18.56 -32.48 -6.33
C GLU A 461 19.06 -33.24 -5.12
N PHE A 462 19.71 -32.56 -4.17
CA PHE A 462 20.05 -33.12 -2.88
C PHE A 462 18.81 -33.69 -2.17
N ASP A 463 17.76 -32.88 -1.96
CA ASP A 463 16.53 -33.30 -1.30
C ASP A 463 15.86 -34.48 -2.02
N ARG A 464 15.81 -34.44 -3.37
CA ARG A 464 15.31 -35.54 -4.22
C ARG A 464 16.10 -36.83 -3.96
N SER A 465 17.43 -36.74 -3.89
CA SER A 465 18.30 -37.90 -3.67
C SER A 465 18.07 -38.53 -2.27
N GLN A 466 17.84 -37.69 -1.24
CA GLN A 466 17.58 -38.22 0.11
C GLN A 466 16.22 -38.90 0.20
N ARG A 467 15.18 -38.35 -0.43
CA ARG A 467 13.82 -38.97 -0.49
C ARG A 467 13.78 -40.30 -1.18
N ARG A 468 14.70 -40.56 -2.11
CA ARG A 468 14.83 -41.88 -2.78
C ARG A 468 15.52 -42.96 -1.95
N LYS A 469 16.21 -42.55 -0.87
CA LYS A 469 16.92 -43.45 0.03
C LYS A 469 16.09 -43.85 1.29
N THR A 470 14.99 -43.08 1.54
CA THR A 470 13.99 -43.40 2.55
C THR A 470 12.80 -44.11 1.93
#